data_a66070ed8a8d49adeaa85eef7a4174f3
#
_entry.id   a66070ed8a8d49adeaa85eef7a4174f3
#
_cell.length_a   1.000
_cell.length_b   1.000
_cell.length_c   1.000
_cell.angle_alpha   90.00
_cell.angle_beta   90.00
_cell.angle_gamma   90.00
#
_symmetry.space_group_name_H-M   'P 1'
#
loop_
_entity.id
_entity.type
_entity.pdbx_description
1 polymer ?
#
loop_
_entity_poly.entity_id
_entity_poly.type
_entity_poly.pdbx_seq_one_letter_code
_entity_poly.pdbx_strand_id
1 'polypeptide(L)'
;MSTVIAALQQAIHRYHIQHPDDDFPLLHHREQTLHRRFQALFFAPLLGIETLTAFDTREHPLLTLIGQGYHSSTLGQFLGQLERINAAEALMPALVPHQPGQVTYVDGHMIAFWTRVAMHKGKITMLGRIMAGSQALIAHNAVGQALFVEYHPPDRHLSQVIVAYCQKVVEATGIMLFVIDRAVNSLALACAFAQQGWGLLCMLDDNEHAGLASFDATLVDTHTDGTRVYSGSWTVPRHEDPRHFVIVAPAAGKLLVYWGTAKVRDLLEVSAWPQVYRERSEIQENSFKRMIDHGALNTNYGRKKILGVDRHQQRAQEQLDHALEAAQKRVAKQEKAVTTQQAKVIESTSKGHGKRLEQRQRTLGGLEKAYKDVQHKHDQLAAAAAALGPLGERADRDFRKQTIMTVRTLLLENALTSFMAVLLGFLKTPVSLDCLLTLLFERSGARLETATQVVYWVNTTGLSVSYHRLLAAVADGLCAMDLREQGKPLHVRLKTMPP
;
A
#
# COMPACT_ATOMS: atom_id res chain seq x y z
N MET A 1 -12.50 -20.63 5.17
CA MET A 1 -11.60 -21.24 6.20
C MET A 1 -10.95 -22.53 5.69
N SER A 2 -11.70 -23.49 5.12
CA SER A 2 -11.14 -24.76 4.61
C SER A 2 -9.99 -24.57 3.60
N THR A 3 -10.14 -23.68 2.64
CA THR A 3 -9.08 -23.34 1.66
C THR A 3 -7.81 -22.80 2.34
N VAL A 4 -7.98 -21.95 3.35
CA VAL A 4 -6.88 -21.36 4.13
C VAL A 4 -6.12 -22.45 4.91
N ILE A 5 -6.85 -23.37 5.56
CA ILE A 5 -6.23 -24.49 6.28
C ILE A 5 -5.52 -25.44 5.33
N ALA A 6 -6.12 -25.76 4.18
CA ALA A 6 -5.47 -26.59 3.17
C ALA A 6 -4.17 -25.96 2.65
N ALA A 7 -4.15 -24.64 2.42
CA ALA A 7 -2.95 -23.93 2.02
C ALA A 7 -1.84 -23.99 3.09
N LEU A 8 -2.20 -23.85 4.37
CA LEU A 8 -1.25 -24.00 5.48
C LEU A 8 -0.73 -25.45 5.58
N GLN A 9 -1.58 -26.44 5.42
CA GLN A 9 -1.15 -27.86 5.42
C GLN A 9 -0.17 -28.16 4.28
N GLN A 10 -0.41 -27.63 3.09
CA GLN A 10 0.51 -27.77 1.96
C GLN A 10 1.86 -27.07 2.24
N ALA A 11 1.84 -25.90 2.87
CA ALA A 11 3.06 -25.20 3.25
C ALA A 11 3.87 -25.98 4.30
N ILE A 12 3.21 -26.55 5.30
CA ILE A 12 3.81 -27.44 6.31
C ILE A 12 4.45 -28.64 5.63
N HIS A 13 3.72 -29.31 4.72
CA HIS A 13 4.24 -30.47 4.01
C HIS A 13 5.48 -30.14 3.17
N ARG A 14 5.45 -29.04 2.40
CA ARG A 14 6.61 -28.58 1.63
C ARG A 14 7.81 -28.28 2.52
N TYR A 15 7.58 -27.64 3.66
CA TYR A 15 8.65 -27.31 4.60
C TYR A 15 9.30 -28.61 5.16
N HIS A 16 8.52 -29.61 5.55
CA HIS A 16 9.03 -30.89 6.04
C HIS A 16 9.89 -31.65 5.02
N ILE A 17 9.50 -31.59 3.74
CA ILE A 17 10.33 -32.18 2.68
C ILE A 17 11.70 -31.54 2.62
N GLN A 18 11.78 -30.22 2.84
CA GLN A 18 13.03 -29.46 2.77
C GLN A 18 13.83 -29.50 4.08
N HIS A 19 13.16 -29.70 5.22
CA HIS A 19 13.73 -29.67 6.57
C HIS A 19 13.21 -30.85 7.42
N PRO A 20 13.59 -32.10 7.09
CA PRO A 20 13.04 -33.30 7.75
C PRO A 20 13.36 -33.40 9.25
N ASP A 21 14.48 -32.80 9.68
CA ASP A 21 14.94 -32.84 11.07
C ASP A 21 14.36 -31.69 11.94
N ASP A 22 13.56 -30.79 11.34
CA ASP A 22 13.00 -29.64 12.07
C ASP A 22 11.72 -30.04 12.81
N ASP A 23 11.71 -29.93 14.12
CA ASP A 23 10.54 -30.22 14.93
C ASP A 23 9.61 -29.00 15.04
N PHE A 24 8.35 -29.19 14.61
CA PHE A 24 7.28 -28.18 14.71
C PHE A 24 6.16 -28.66 15.62
N PRO A 25 6.34 -28.69 16.93
CA PRO A 25 5.38 -29.30 17.84
C PRO A 25 3.97 -28.68 17.76
N LEU A 26 3.85 -27.41 17.38
CA LEU A 26 2.57 -26.73 17.27
C LEU A 26 1.86 -26.91 15.93
N LEU A 27 2.57 -27.30 14.88
CA LEU A 27 2.02 -27.58 13.55
C LEU A 27 1.79 -29.08 13.32
N HIS A 28 2.49 -29.97 14.02
CA HIS A 28 2.31 -31.42 13.95
C HIS A 28 1.04 -31.93 14.63
N HIS A 29 0.38 -31.08 15.40
CA HIS A 29 -0.88 -31.49 16.00
C HIS A 29 -1.97 -31.68 14.96
N ARG A 30 -2.93 -32.56 15.29
CA ARG A 30 -4.10 -32.90 14.47
C ARG A 30 -4.67 -31.66 13.78
N GLU A 31 -5.15 -31.82 12.56
CA GLU A 31 -5.79 -30.79 11.74
C GLU A 31 -6.73 -29.86 12.53
N GLN A 32 -7.51 -30.42 13.46
CA GLN A 32 -8.37 -29.65 14.34
C GLN A 32 -7.62 -28.62 15.21
N THR A 33 -6.40 -28.93 15.62
CA THR A 33 -5.61 -28.01 16.46
C THR A 33 -5.05 -26.85 15.65
N LEU A 34 -4.56 -27.12 14.42
CA LEU A 34 -4.15 -26.10 13.47
C LEU A 34 -5.32 -25.14 13.16
N HIS A 35 -6.48 -25.73 12.85
CA HIS A 35 -7.71 -25.00 12.56
C HIS A 35 -8.10 -24.07 13.72
N ARG A 36 -8.18 -24.58 14.94
CA ARG A 36 -8.55 -23.80 16.15
C ARG A 36 -7.57 -22.68 16.43
N ARG A 37 -6.25 -22.92 16.32
CA ARG A 37 -5.23 -21.87 16.55
C ARG A 37 -5.32 -20.78 15.49
N PHE A 38 -5.51 -21.16 14.23
CA PHE A 38 -5.68 -20.19 13.17
C PHE A 38 -7.00 -19.41 13.32
N GLN A 39 -8.11 -20.07 13.69
CA GLN A 39 -9.38 -19.42 14.01
C GLN A 39 -9.23 -18.39 15.14
N ALA A 40 -8.50 -18.74 16.21
CA ALA A 40 -8.25 -17.79 17.30
C ALA A 40 -7.55 -16.52 16.80
N LEU A 41 -6.50 -16.65 15.98
CA LEU A 41 -5.84 -15.49 15.36
C LEU A 41 -6.75 -14.75 14.36
N PHE A 42 -7.55 -15.50 13.60
CA PHE A 42 -8.38 -14.96 12.53
C PHE A 42 -9.50 -14.07 13.07
N PHE A 43 -10.22 -14.53 14.09
CA PHE A 43 -11.37 -13.82 14.64
C PHE A 43 -11.04 -12.89 15.81
N ALA A 44 -9.83 -12.94 16.36
CA ALA A 44 -9.44 -12.11 17.49
C ALA A 44 -9.78 -10.62 17.37
N PRO A 45 -9.53 -9.95 16.22
CA PRO A 45 -9.86 -8.53 16.08
C PRO A 45 -11.35 -8.22 16.21
N LEU A 46 -12.23 -9.10 15.70
CA LEU A 46 -13.68 -8.94 15.85
C LEU A 46 -14.15 -9.00 17.30
N LEU A 47 -13.34 -9.61 18.16
CA LEU A 47 -13.56 -9.67 19.60
C LEU A 47 -12.85 -8.52 20.34
N GLY A 48 -12.31 -7.55 19.60
CA GLY A 48 -11.51 -6.44 20.11
C GLY A 48 -10.17 -6.89 20.72
N ILE A 49 -9.64 -8.04 20.28
CA ILE A 49 -8.31 -8.53 20.66
C ILE A 49 -7.33 -8.15 19.55
N GLU A 50 -6.75 -6.98 19.68
CA GLU A 50 -5.86 -6.42 18.64
C GLU A 50 -4.41 -6.90 18.78
N THR A 51 -3.99 -7.32 19.98
CA THR A 51 -2.62 -7.77 20.24
C THR A 51 -2.62 -9.18 20.80
N LEU A 52 -1.51 -9.92 20.60
CA LEU A 52 -1.38 -11.25 21.18
C LEU A 52 -1.46 -11.23 22.71
N THR A 53 -0.92 -10.19 23.37
CA THR A 53 -0.96 -10.05 24.82
C THR A 53 -2.37 -9.82 25.36
N ALA A 54 -3.28 -9.30 24.56
CA ALA A 54 -4.67 -9.13 24.96
C ALA A 54 -5.42 -10.45 25.16
N PHE A 55 -4.92 -11.56 24.58
CA PHE A 55 -5.47 -12.90 24.88
C PHE A 55 -5.30 -13.31 26.36
N ASP A 56 -4.30 -12.78 27.04
CA ASP A 56 -4.02 -13.14 28.45
C ASP A 56 -4.91 -12.38 29.44
N THR A 57 -5.51 -11.27 29.02
CA THR A 57 -6.24 -10.36 29.91
C THR A 57 -7.70 -10.18 29.57
N ARG A 58 -8.11 -10.54 28.35
CA ARG A 58 -9.49 -10.30 27.90
C ARG A 58 -10.36 -11.53 28.05
N GLU A 59 -11.35 -11.40 28.89
CA GLU A 59 -12.44 -12.37 28.98
C GLU A 59 -13.51 -12.02 27.94
N HIS A 60 -13.72 -12.90 26.99
CA HIS A 60 -14.80 -12.75 26.01
C HIS A 60 -15.51 -14.08 25.84
N PRO A 61 -16.85 -14.15 25.98
CA PRO A 61 -17.60 -15.40 25.87
C PRO A 61 -17.35 -16.17 24.58
N LEU A 62 -17.14 -15.45 23.45
CA LEU A 62 -16.86 -16.05 22.15
C LEU A 62 -15.46 -16.64 22.04
N LEU A 63 -14.52 -16.36 22.93
CA LEU A 63 -13.22 -17.04 22.97
C LEU A 63 -13.39 -18.54 23.17
N THR A 64 -14.43 -18.95 23.87
CA THR A 64 -14.77 -20.38 24.04
C THR A 64 -15.11 -21.06 22.70
N LEU A 65 -15.66 -20.32 21.74
CA LEU A 65 -16.05 -20.85 20.42
C LEU A 65 -14.87 -20.94 19.46
N ILE A 66 -13.93 -19.99 19.52
CA ILE A 66 -12.80 -19.90 18.58
C ILE A 66 -11.51 -20.54 19.09
N GLY A 67 -11.46 -20.95 20.34
CA GLY A 67 -10.29 -21.62 20.93
C GLY A 67 -10.01 -21.15 22.34
N GLN A 68 -10.69 -21.75 23.29
CA GLN A 68 -10.51 -21.48 24.69
C GLN A 68 -9.07 -21.76 25.15
N GLY A 69 -8.51 -20.85 25.96
CA GLY A 69 -7.28 -21.10 26.72
C GLY A 69 -5.97 -20.89 25.95
N TYR A 70 -5.96 -20.15 24.85
CA TYR A 70 -4.70 -19.77 24.23
C TYR A 70 -4.08 -18.56 24.94
N HIS A 71 -2.87 -18.77 25.49
CA HIS A 71 -2.03 -17.70 25.99
C HIS A 71 -1.27 -17.02 24.85
N SER A 72 -0.92 -15.75 25.04
CA SER A 72 -0.12 -14.96 24.11
C SER A 72 1.20 -15.65 23.72
N SER A 73 1.83 -16.35 24.67
CA SER A 73 3.05 -17.12 24.44
C SER A 73 2.84 -18.26 23.43
N THR A 74 1.76 -19.03 23.56
CA THR A 74 1.42 -20.14 22.64
C THR A 74 1.13 -19.62 21.23
N LEU A 75 0.34 -18.56 21.11
CA LEU A 75 0.04 -17.94 19.83
C LEU A 75 1.26 -17.24 19.22
N GLY A 76 2.14 -16.68 20.06
CA GLY A 76 3.42 -16.11 19.63
C GLY A 76 4.39 -17.17 19.06
N GLN A 77 4.45 -18.36 19.70
CA GLN A 77 5.20 -19.51 19.15
C GLN A 77 4.59 -20.03 17.86
N PHE A 78 3.27 -20.17 17.82
CA PHE A 78 2.53 -20.57 16.63
C PHE A 78 2.80 -19.60 15.46
N LEU A 79 2.74 -18.30 15.69
CA LEU A 79 3.09 -17.28 14.69
C LEU A 79 4.57 -17.39 14.26
N GLY A 80 5.46 -17.77 15.18
CA GLY A 80 6.86 -18.05 14.86
C GLY A 80 7.05 -19.26 13.93
N GLN A 81 6.22 -20.28 14.10
CA GLN A 81 6.24 -21.46 13.21
C GLN A 81 5.62 -21.14 11.84
N LEU A 82 4.53 -20.36 11.82
CA LEU A 82 3.96 -19.85 10.56
C LEU A 82 4.98 -19.00 9.78
N GLU A 83 5.81 -18.23 10.47
CA GLU A 83 6.92 -17.48 9.86
C GLU A 83 7.95 -18.42 9.19
N ARG A 84 8.33 -19.52 9.83
CA ARG A 84 9.31 -20.46 9.28
C ARG A 84 8.83 -21.14 8.01
N ILE A 85 7.56 -21.55 7.95
CA ILE A 85 6.97 -22.18 6.76
C ILE A 85 6.56 -21.19 5.66
N ASN A 86 6.90 -19.91 5.82
CA ASN A 86 6.49 -18.83 4.90
C ASN A 86 4.97 -18.80 4.65
N ALA A 87 4.19 -18.89 5.73
CA ALA A 87 2.73 -18.99 5.67
C ALA A 87 2.07 -17.81 4.93
N ALA A 88 2.67 -16.62 4.95
CA ALA A 88 2.15 -15.46 4.22
C ALA A 88 2.04 -15.74 2.72
N GLU A 89 3.09 -16.30 2.11
CA GLU A 89 3.11 -16.67 0.69
C GLU A 89 2.08 -17.77 0.38
N ALA A 90 1.96 -18.75 1.27
CA ALA A 90 0.99 -19.82 1.10
C ALA A 90 -0.47 -19.35 1.20
N LEU A 91 -0.73 -18.32 2.01
CA LEU A 91 -2.06 -17.75 2.24
C LEU A 91 -2.45 -16.67 1.22
N MET A 92 -1.48 -16.01 0.58
CA MET A 92 -1.71 -14.93 -0.36
C MET A 92 -2.69 -15.31 -1.49
N PRO A 93 -2.59 -16.48 -2.13
CA PRO A 93 -3.53 -16.89 -3.17
C PRO A 93 -5.00 -16.98 -2.69
N ALA A 94 -5.21 -17.20 -1.38
CA ALA A 94 -6.57 -17.25 -0.83
C ALA A 94 -7.24 -15.87 -0.73
N LEU A 95 -6.50 -14.79 -0.93
CA LEU A 95 -7.06 -13.43 -1.06
C LEU A 95 -7.76 -13.24 -2.41
N VAL A 96 -7.26 -13.91 -3.47
CA VAL A 96 -7.76 -13.70 -4.83
C VAL A 96 -9.10 -14.40 -4.99
N PRO A 97 -10.20 -13.67 -5.24
CA PRO A 97 -11.49 -14.29 -5.49
C PRO A 97 -11.51 -15.00 -6.85
N HIS A 98 -12.46 -15.89 -7.04
CA HIS A 98 -12.62 -16.64 -8.31
C HIS A 98 -12.80 -15.70 -9.53
N GLN A 99 -13.41 -14.54 -9.31
CA GLN A 99 -13.55 -13.48 -10.30
C GLN A 99 -12.93 -12.19 -9.73
N PRO A 100 -11.63 -11.96 -9.94
CA PRO A 100 -10.92 -10.85 -9.32
C PRO A 100 -11.31 -9.49 -9.90
N GLY A 101 -11.97 -9.44 -11.05
CA GLY A 101 -12.35 -8.22 -11.75
C GLY A 101 -11.34 -7.79 -12.80
N GLN A 102 -11.45 -6.55 -13.28
CA GLN A 102 -10.60 -6.00 -14.35
C GLN A 102 -9.70 -4.84 -13.87
N VAL A 103 -10.02 -4.25 -12.73
CA VAL A 103 -9.34 -3.07 -12.19
C VAL A 103 -8.75 -3.39 -10.83
N THR A 104 -7.53 -2.93 -10.62
CA THR A 104 -6.85 -3.00 -9.31
C THR A 104 -6.57 -1.59 -8.81
N TYR A 105 -7.05 -1.28 -7.63
CA TYR A 105 -6.70 -0.08 -6.87
C TYR A 105 -5.51 -0.38 -5.97
N VAL A 106 -4.45 0.44 -6.03
CA VAL A 106 -3.26 0.25 -5.19
C VAL A 106 -3.03 1.50 -4.35
N ASP A 107 -2.83 1.29 -3.05
CA ASP A 107 -2.45 2.36 -2.14
C ASP A 107 -1.48 1.86 -1.07
N GLY A 108 -0.79 2.80 -0.43
CA GLY A 108 0.18 2.56 0.62
C GLY A 108 -0.32 3.00 1.99
N HIS A 109 -0.33 2.08 2.96
CA HIS A 109 -0.62 2.40 4.36
C HIS A 109 0.65 2.42 5.20
N MET A 110 0.88 3.54 5.91
CA MET A 110 2.08 3.74 6.73
C MET A 110 1.79 3.38 8.18
N ILE A 111 2.56 2.44 8.74
CA ILE A 111 2.48 2.00 10.13
C ILE A 111 3.69 2.53 10.90
N ALA A 112 3.46 3.33 11.94
CA ALA A 112 4.51 3.89 12.78
C ALA A 112 5.07 2.87 13.78
N PHE A 113 6.39 2.92 14.02
CA PHE A 113 7.06 2.13 15.06
C PHE A 113 7.65 3.02 16.14
N TRP A 114 7.22 2.79 17.37
CA TRP A 114 7.80 3.43 18.55
C TRP A 114 9.00 2.59 19.03
N THR A 115 10.21 2.98 18.63
CA THR A 115 11.43 2.25 18.96
C THR A 115 12.59 3.20 19.25
N ARG A 116 13.51 2.78 20.14
CA ARG A 116 14.77 3.47 20.42
C ARG A 116 15.92 2.98 19.52
N VAL A 117 15.70 1.92 18.75
CA VAL A 117 16.73 1.37 17.88
C VAL A 117 16.87 2.23 16.64
N ALA A 118 18.11 2.41 16.18
CA ALA A 118 18.41 3.10 14.93
C ALA A 118 17.89 2.28 13.73
N MET A 119 16.71 2.69 13.21
CA MET A 119 16.06 2.10 12.05
C MET A 119 15.95 3.12 10.93
N HIS A 120 15.74 2.66 9.69
CA HIS A 120 15.37 3.55 8.60
C HIS A 120 14.06 4.26 8.92
N LYS A 121 14.00 5.54 8.56
CA LYS A 121 12.87 6.42 8.87
C LYS A 121 12.28 6.96 7.57
N GLY A 122 10.97 7.09 7.55
CA GLY A 122 10.23 7.73 6.47
C GLY A 122 9.15 8.66 7.03
N LYS A 123 8.51 9.42 6.15
CA LYS A 123 7.41 10.31 6.52
C LYS A 123 6.16 9.49 6.80
N ILE A 124 5.72 9.46 8.04
CA ILE A 124 4.42 8.90 8.43
C ILE A 124 3.38 9.99 8.27
N THR A 125 2.65 9.97 7.16
CA THR A 125 1.75 11.04 6.73
C THR A 125 0.70 11.36 7.79
N MET A 126 0.07 10.35 8.37
CA MET A 126 -0.96 10.50 9.41
C MET A 126 -0.45 11.23 10.67
N LEU A 127 0.85 11.13 10.98
CA LEU A 127 1.45 11.77 12.14
C LEU A 127 2.23 13.04 11.77
N GLY A 128 2.39 13.35 10.50
CA GLY A 128 3.19 14.49 10.02
C GLY A 128 4.68 14.42 10.41
N ARG A 129 5.21 13.23 10.73
CA ARG A 129 6.56 13.05 11.31
C ARG A 129 7.41 12.08 10.52
N ILE A 130 8.72 12.30 10.54
CA ILE A 130 9.71 11.37 10.02
C ILE A 130 10.13 10.45 11.17
N MET A 131 9.77 9.18 11.09
CA MET A 131 10.06 8.19 12.13
C MET A 131 10.20 6.77 11.56
N ALA A 132 10.63 5.83 12.39
CA ALA A 132 10.65 4.42 12.03
C ALA A 132 9.22 3.91 11.75
N GLY A 133 9.09 3.02 10.80
CA GLY A 133 7.79 2.49 10.41
C GLY A 133 7.89 1.41 9.33
N SER A 134 6.78 1.12 8.71
CA SER A 134 6.67 0.30 7.50
C SER A 134 5.59 0.88 6.59
N GLN A 135 5.71 0.58 5.31
CA GLN A 135 4.68 0.85 4.32
C GLN A 135 4.11 -0.48 3.85
N ALA A 136 2.81 -0.70 4.06
CA ALA A 136 2.07 -1.79 3.46
C ALA A 136 1.48 -1.30 2.14
N LEU A 137 1.83 -1.92 1.01
CA LEU A 137 1.14 -1.73 -0.26
C LEU A 137 0.05 -2.77 -0.35
N ILE A 138 -1.19 -2.35 -0.56
CA ILE A 138 -2.34 -3.23 -0.64
C ILE A 138 -3.08 -2.97 -1.95
N ALA A 139 -3.34 -4.05 -2.68
CA ALA A 139 -4.14 -4.04 -3.90
C ALA A 139 -5.57 -4.48 -3.57
N HIS A 140 -6.56 -3.75 -4.08
CA HIS A 140 -7.99 -4.07 -3.96
C HIS A 140 -8.64 -4.14 -5.33
N ASN A 141 -9.67 -4.97 -5.47
CA ASN A 141 -10.54 -4.95 -6.64
C ASN A 141 -11.65 -3.88 -6.51
N ALA A 142 -12.48 -3.76 -7.55
CA ALA A 142 -13.56 -2.76 -7.61
C ALA A 142 -14.68 -2.96 -6.58
N VAL A 143 -14.77 -4.13 -5.94
CA VAL A 143 -15.73 -4.39 -4.85
C VAL A 143 -15.11 -4.25 -3.46
N GLY A 144 -13.85 -3.80 -3.37
CA GLY A 144 -13.16 -3.54 -2.12
C GLY A 144 -12.53 -4.78 -1.47
N GLN A 145 -12.43 -5.91 -2.19
CA GLN A 145 -11.71 -7.08 -1.70
C GLN A 145 -10.21 -6.90 -1.92
N ALA A 146 -9.42 -7.19 -0.90
CA ALA A 146 -7.97 -7.17 -1.00
C ALA A 146 -7.48 -8.36 -1.83
N LEU A 147 -6.54 -8.11 -2.73
CA LEU A 147 -5.98 -9.09 -3.67
C LEU A 147 -4.55 -9.48 -3.32
N PHE A 148 -3.77 -8.53 -2.79
CA PHE A 148 -2.35 -8.71 -2.55
C PHE A 148 -1.82 -7.69 -1.54
N VAL A 149 -0.78 -8.06 -0.78
CA VAL A 149 -0.07 -7.14 0.12
C VAL A 149 1.43 -7.38 0.10
N GLU A 150 2.20 -6.28 0.15
CA GLU A 150 3.64 -6.33 0.35
C GLU A 150 4.10 -5.22 1.29
N TYR A 151 5.09 -5.52 2.13
CA TYR A 151 5.67 -4.56 3.07
C TYR A 151 7.00 -4.02 2.56
N HIS A 152 7.16 -2.71 2.70
CA HIS A 152 8.40 -2.02 2.39
C HIS A 152 8.89 -1.18 3.59
N PRO A 153 10.20 -0.93 3.70
CA PRO A 153 10.74 0.06 4.62
C PRO A 153 10.16 1.46 4.34
N PRO A 154 9.98 2.30 5.37
CA PRO A 154 9.24 3.56 5.26
C PRO A 154 9.99 4.63 4.44
N ASP A 155 11.27 4.43 4.16
CA ASP A 155 12.12 5.32 3.34
C ASP A 155 12.10 4.97 1.84
N ARG A 156 11.40 3.90 1.45
CA ARG A 156 11.17 3.58 0.04
C ARG A 156 9.99 4.39 -0.49
N HIS A 157 10.25 5.22 -1.50
CA HIS A 157 9.16 5.93 -2.18
C HIS A 157 8.33 4.95 -3.01
N LEU A 158 7.02 5.19 -3.09
CA LEU A 158 6.09 4.32 -3.83
C LEU A 158 6.55 4.09 -5.28
N SER A 159 7.02 5.14 -5.96
CA SER A 159 7.54 5.07 -7.33
C SER A 159 8.72 4.10 -7.53
N GLN A 160 9.46 3.77 -6.47
CA GLN A 160 10.61 2.86 -6.54
C GLN A 160 10.22 1.38 -6.48
N VAL A 161 9.05 1.09 -5.92
CA VAL A 161 8.61 -0.28 -5.63
C VAL A 161 7.38 -0.69 -6.43
N ILE A 162 6.63 0.27 -6.97
CA ILE A 162 5.31 0.04 -7.54
C ILE A 162 5.33 -0.91 -8.76
N VAL A 163 6.31 -0.80 -9.65
CA VAL A 163 6.39 -1.65 -10.85
C VAL A 163 6.59 -3.12 -10.46
N ALA A 164 7.55 -3.39 -9.56
CA ALA A 164 7.80 -4.75 -9.07
C ALA A 164 6.60 -5.29 -8.28
N TYR A 165 5.92 -4.44 -7.52
CA TYR A 165 4.69 -4.79 -6.81
C TYR A 165 3.57 -5.17 -7.79
N CYS A 166 3.30 -4.34 -8.80
CA CYS A 166 2.27 -4.60 -9.80
C CYS A 166 2.56 -5.88 -10.61
N GLN A 167 3.83 -6.19 -10.89
CA GLN A 167 4.21 -7.46 -11.49
C GLN A 167 3.69 -8.65 -10.68
N LYS A 168 3.90 -8.66 -9.36
CA LYS A 168 3.41 -9.72 -8.48
C LYS A 168 1.88 -9.79 -8.44
N VAL A 169 1.21 -8.63 -8.48
CA VAL A 169 -0.25 -8.57 -8.55
C VAL A 169 -0.76 -9.18 -9.87
N VAL A 170 -0.13 -8.87 -11.01
CA VAL A 170 -0.47 -9.48 -12.31
C VAL A 170 -0.28 -11.00 -12.26
N GLU A 171 0.85 -11.47 -11.72
CA GLU A 171 1.14 -12.90 -11.57
C GLU A 171 0.10 -13.61 -10.71
N ALA A 172 -0.38 -12.96 -9.64
CA ALA A 172 -1.37 -13.53 -8.73
C ALA A 172 -2.80 -13.49 -9.28
N THR A 173 -3.17 -12.46 -10.05
CA THR A 173 -4.57 -12.16 -10.39
C THR A 173 -4.89 -12.14 -11.88
N GLY A 174 -3.88 -11.95 -12.74
CA GLY A 174 -4.04 -11.68 -14.17
C GLY A 174 -4.56 -10.28 -14.50
N ILE A 175 -4.81 -9.41 -13.52
CA ILE A 175 -5.32 -8.05 -13.76
C ILE A 175 -4.17 -7.15 -14.19
N MET A 176 -4.35 -6.44 -15.31
CA MET A 176 -3.34 -5.56 -15.90
C MET A 176 -3.72 -4.08 -15.86
N LEU A 177 -4.83 -3.71 -15.24
CA LEU A 177 -5.26 -2.31 -15.09
C LEU A 177 -5.13 -1.85 -13.64
N PHE A 178 -4.30 -0.84 -13.41
CA PHE A 178 -4.00 -0.28 -12.11
C PHE A 178 -4.46 1.17 -12.01
N VAL A 179 -5.09 1.51 -10.91
CA VAL A 179 -5.46 2.86 -10.53
C VAL A 179 -4.68 3.23 -9.27
N ILE A 180 -3.80 4.21 -9.37
CA ILE A 180 -2.83 4.54 -8.31
C ILE A 180 -2.90 6.03 -8.03
N ASP A 181 -2.57 6.43 -6.79
CA ASP A 181 -2.56 7.83 -6.41
C ASP A 181 -1.51 8.66 -7.18
N ARG A 182 -1.75 9.96 -7.28
CA ARG A 182 -0.84 10.93 -7.92
C ARG A 182 0.60 10.90 -7.40
N ALA A 183 0.86 10.29 -6.23
CA ALA A 183 2.21 10.07 -5.74
C ALA A 183 3.13 9.30 -6.72
N VAL A 184 2.56 8.58 -7.70
CA VAL A 184 3.30 7.89 -8.77
C VAL A 184 3.28 8.64 -10.10
N ASN A 185 2.81 9.87 -10.13
CA ASN A 185 2.74 10.69 -11.33
C ASN A 185 4.14 10.99 -11.87
N SER A 186 4.58 10.22 -12.86
CA SER A 186 5.83 10.48 -13.60
C SER A 186 5.81 9.82 -14.97
N LEU A 187 6.44 10.49 -15.95
CA LEU A 187 6.60 9.95 -17.31
C LEU A 187 7.39 8.62 -17.29
N ALA A 188 8.39 8.50 -16.42
CA ALA A 188 9.20 7.28 -16.30
C ALA A 188 8.34 6.07 -15.90
N LEU A 189 7.40 6.25 -14.96
CA LEU A 189 6.47 5.19 -14.59
C LEU A 189 5.46 4.90 -15.68
N ALA A 190 4.92 5.91 -16.35
CA ALA A 190 4.05 5.71 -17.51
C ALA A 190 4.74 4.86 -18.60
N CYS A 191 6.01 5.16 -18.91
CA CYS A 191 6.80 4.36 -19.83
C CYS A 191 7.03 2.92 -19.33
N ALA A 192 7.35 2.74 -18.03
CA ALA A 192 7.57 1.42 -17.46
C ALA A 192 6.30 0.55 -17.53
N PHE A 193 5.12 1.11 -17.20
CA PHE A 193 3.85 0.39 -17.32
C PHE A 193 3.50 0.09 -18.78
N ALA A 194 3.70 1.04 -19.69
CA ALA A 194 3.46 0.83 -21.12
C ALA A 194 4.34 -0.27 -21.70
N GLN A 195 5.62 -0.34 -21.32
CA GLN A 195 6.56 -1.39 -21.73
C GLN A 195 6.12 -2.78 -21.27
N GLN A 196 5.46 -2.88 -20.11
CA GLN A 196 4.90 -4.13 -19.61
C GLN A 196 3.53 -4.47 -20.24
N GLY A 197 2.95 -3.57 -21.03
CA GLY A 197 1.60 -3.73 -21.57
C GLY A 197 0.50 -3.56 -20.51
N TRP A 198 0.79 -2.86 -19.43
CA TRP A 198 -0.17 -2.62 -18.34
C TRP A 198 -0.83 -1.26 -18.46
N GLY A 199 -2.09 -1.21 -17.98
CA GLY A 199 -2.83 0.04 -17.77
C GLY A 199 -2.43 0.68 -16.46
N LEU A 200 -2.06 1.96 -16.51
CA LEU A 200 -1.91 2.81 -15.33
C LEU A 200 -2.81 4.03 -15.51
N LEU A 201 -3.79 4.18 -14.62
CA LEU A 201 -4.64 5.38 -14.50
C LEU A 201 -4.21 6.17 -13.27
N CYS A 202 -3.89 7.45 -13.47
CA CYS A 202 -3.39 8.34 -12.44
C CYS A 202 -3.95 9.76 -12.65
N MET A 203 -3.72 10.65 -11.68
CA MET A 203 -4.06 12.06 -11.78
C MET A 203 -2.78 12.90 -11.86
N LEU A 204 -2.80 13.94 -12.70
CA LEU A 204 -1.71 14.89 -12.85
C LEU A 204 -1.70 15.87 -11.69
N ASP A 205 -0.52 16.28 -11.23
CA ASP A 205 -0.38 17.30 -10.20
C ASP A 205 -0.73 18.70 -10.72
N ASP A 206 -1.31 19.53 -9.87
CA ASP A 206 -1.79 20.88 -10.22
C ASP A 206 -0.68 21.78 -10.84
N ASN A 207 0.57 21.62 -10.39
CA ASN A 207 1.71 22.37 -10.90
C ASN A 207 2.14 21.98 -12.33
N GLU A 208 1.66 20.84 -12.84
CA GLU A 208 1.95 20.35 -14.20
C GLU A 208 0.90 20.79 -15.21
N HIS A 209 -0.23 21.37 -14.75
CA HIS A 209 -1.32 21.82 -15.62
C HIS A 209 -0.90 22.95 -16.59
N ALA A 210 0.12 23.74 -16.26
CA ALA A 210 0.60 24.82 -17.12
C ALA A 210 1.06 24.35 -18.53
N GLY A 211 1.57 23.10 -18.62
CA GLY A 211 1.95 22.48 -19.88
C GLY A 211 0.77 22.12 -20.77
N LEU A 212 -0.44 22.04 -20.22
CA LEU A 212 -1.64 21.66 -20.95
C LEU A 212 -2.23 22.79 -21.80
N ALA A 213 -1.80 24.03 -21.63
CA ALA A 213 -2.26 25.16 -22.43
C ALA A 213 -1.97 25.03 -23.95
N SER A 214 -1.04 24.13 -24.33
CA SER A 214 -0.71 23.79 -25.73
C SER A 214 -1.30 22.44 -26.16
N PHE A 215 -2.27 21.91 -25.42
CA PHE A 215 -2.79 20.57 -25.59
C PHE A 215 -3.92 20.54 -26.62
N ASP A 216 -3.82 19.67 -27.61
CA ASP A 216 -4.89 19.45 -28.59
C ASP A 216 -5.88 18.43 -28.00
N ALA A 217 -6.93 18.96 -27.32
CA ALA A 217 -7.94 18.18 -26.65
C ALA A 217 -9.28 18.27 -27.39
N THR A 218 -9.86 17.11 -27.68
CA THR A 218 -11.20 17.01 -28.27
C THR A 218 -12.25 16.91 -27.16
N LEU A 219 -13.34 17.69 -27.27
CA LEU A 219 -14.50 17.58 -26.37
C LEU A 219 -15.17 16.21 -26.60
N VAL A 220 -15.33 15.43 -25.53
CA VAL A 220 -15.88 14.06 -25.57
C VAL A 220 -17.28 14.03 -24.96
N ASP A 221 -17.51 14.85 -23.90
CA ASP A 221 -18.80 14.86 -23.19
C ASP A 221 -19.06 16.23 -22.53
N THR A 222 -20.34 16.52 -22.31
CA THR A 222 -20.80 17.68 -21.55
C THR A 222 -21.93 17.25 -20.62
N HIS A 223 -21.67 17.30 -19.32
CA HIS A 223 -22.62 16.91 -18.29
C HIS A 223 -23.72 17.98 -18.13
N THR A 224 -24.85 17.59 -17.52
CA THR A 224 -26.02 18.49 -17.29
C THR A 224 -25.70 19.67 -16.37
N ASP A 225 -24.68 19.57 -15.52
CA ASP A 225 -24.17 20.64 -14.64
C ASP A 225 -23.21 21.61 -15.36
N GLY A 226 -22.98 21.44 -16.66
CA GLY A 226 -22.07 22.24 -17.46
C GLY A 226 -20.60 21.79 -17.37
N THR A 227 -20.28 20.71 -16.67
CA THR A 227 -18.95 20.10 -16.67
C THR A 227 -18.62 19.55 -18.04
N ARG A 228 -17.45 19.91 -18.58
CA ARG A 228 -16.96 19.45 -19.88
C ARG A 228 -15.83 18.46 -19.69
N VAL A 229 -15.85 17.41 -20.47
CA VAL A 229 -14.82 16.36 -20.50
C VAL A 229 -14.11 16.40 -21.85
N TYR A 230 -12.81 16.56 -21.82
CA TYR A 230 -11.97 16.57 -23.00
C TYR A 230 -11.00 15.38 -22.97
N SER A 231 -10.61 14.91 -24.15
CA SER A 231 -9.68 13.80 -24.32
C SER A 231 -8.59 14.21 -25.33
N GLY A 232 -7.34 13.86 -25.06
CA GLY A 232 -6.23 14.18 -25.93
C GLY A 232 -4.95 13.42 -25.57
N SER A 233 -3.96 13.51 -26.43
CA SER A 233 -2.64 12.92 -26.22
C SER A 233 -1.56 13.99 -26.39
N TRP A 234 -0.47 13.87 -25.66
CA TRP A 234 0.65 14.79 -25.76
C TRP A 234 1.71 14.24 -26.71
N THR A 235 2.00 14.99 -27.75
CA THR A 235 3.11 14.68 -28.62
C THR A 235 4.30 15.55 -28.25
N VAL A 236 5.28 14.99 -27.57
CA VAL A 236 6.54 15.70 -27.28
C VAL A 236 7.50 15.45 -28.43
N PRO A 237 8.16 16.49 -29.02
CA PRO A 237 8.94 16.36 -30.25
C PRO A 237 10.13 15.40 -30.24
N ARG A 238 10.50 14.80 -29.11
CA ARG A 238 11.66 13.90 -28.98
C ARG A 238 11.39 12.59 -28.24
N HIS A 239 10.21 12.41 -27.63
CA HIS A 239 9.83 11.18 -26.95
C HIS A 239 8.34 10.96 -27.18
N GLU A 240 7.95 9.76 -27.59
CA GLU A 240 6.55 9.36 -27.55
C GLU A 240 6.13 9.30 -26.08
N ASP A 241 5.27 10.23 -25.68
CA ASP A 241 4.67 10.17 -24.35
C ASP A 241 3.54 9.13 -24.41
N PRO A 242 3.64 8.02 -23.65
CA PRO A 242 2.62 6.97 -23.67
C PRO A 242 1.33 7.37 -22.96
N ARG A 243 1.28 8.58 -22.38
CA ARG A 243 0.13 9.05 -21.64
C ARG A 243 -0.93 9.62 -22.57
N HIS A 244 -2.15 9.18 -22.33
CA HIS A 244 -3.36 9.78 -22.84
C HIS A 244 -4.04 10.55 -21.71
N PHE A 245 -4.56 11.74 -21.98
CA PHE A 245 -5.10 12.64 -20.98
C PHE A 245 -6.62 12.80 -21.08
N VAL A 246 -7.26 12.89 -19.93
CA VAL A 246 -8.67 13.26 -19.79
C VAL A 246 -8.74 14.47 -18.88
N ILE A 247 -9.26 15.56 -19.43
CA ILE A 247 -9.40 16.84 -18.73
C ILE A 247 -10.87 17.04 -18.40
N VAL A 248 -11.16 17.16 -17.11
CA VAL A 248 -12.48 17.53 -16.62
C VAL A 248 -12.45 19.00 -16.24
N ALA A 249 -13.23 19.80 -16.96
CA ALA A 249 -13.41 21.23 -16.74
C ALA A 249 -14.79 21.47 -16.12
N PRO A 250 -14.91 21.55 -14.78
CA PRO A 250 -16.17 21.91 -14.13
C PRO A 250 -16.64 23.31 -14.57
N ALA A 251 -17.94 23.55 -14.55
CA ALA A 251 -18.50 24.88 -14.83
C ALA A 251 -17.97 25.96 -13.85
N ALA A 252 -17.65 25.55 -12.63
CA ALA A 252 -16.93 26.36 -11.63
C ALA A 252 -15.93 25.47 -10.88
N GLY A 253 -14.70 25.96 -10.68
CA GLY A 253 -13.67 25.24 -9.94
C GLY A 253 -12.39 24.99 -10.74
N LYS A 254 -11.54 24.11 -10.22
CA LYS A 254 -10.27 23.75 -10.82
C LYS A 254 -10.42 22.66 -11.87
N LEU A 255 -9.57 22.70 -12.89
CA LEU A 255 -9.40 21.59 -13.80
C LEU A 255 -8.91 20.35 -13.05
N LEU A 256 -9.47 19.20 -13.39
CA LEU A 256 -8.97 17.91 -12.96
C LEU A 256 -8.41 17.19 -14.19
N VAL A 257 -7.18 16.74 -14.10
CA VAL A 257 -6.50 16.10 -15.22
C VAL A 257 -6.10 14.69 -14.84
N TYR A 258 -6.69 13.75 -15.54
CA TYR A 258 -6.38 12.33 -15.43
C TYR A 258 -5.52 11.92 -16.62
N TRP A 259 -4.65 10.96 -16.41
CA TRP A 259 -3.88 10.38 -17.50
C TRP A 259 -3.81 8.85 -17.36
N GLY A 260 -3.73 8.20 -18.49
CA GLY A 260 -3.60 6.75 -18.55
C GLY A 260 -2.71 6.31 -19.69
N THR A 261 -2.09 5.14 -19.55
CA THR A 261 -1.38 4.48 -20.65
C THR A 261 -2.36 3.96 -21.72
N ALA A 262 -1.87 3.59 -22.89
CA ALA A 262 -2.72 3.10 -23.99
C ALA A 262 -3.62 1.94 -23.55
N LYS A 263 -3.12 1.04 -22.71
CA LYS A 263 -3.89 -0.11 -22.19
C LYS A 263 -5.14 0.29 -21.39
N VAL A 264 -5.15 1.47 -20.76
CA VAL A 264 -6.35 1.98 -20.06
C VAL A 264 -7.47 2.27 -21.06
N ARG A 265 -7.13 2.83 -22.22
CA ARG A 265 -8.10 3.10 -23.30
C ARG A 265 -8.69 1.82 -23.91
N ASP A 266 -7.89 0.74 -23.94
CA ASP A 266 -8.37 -0.55 -24.46
C ASP A 266 -9.40 -1.18 -23.49
N LEU A 267 -9.32 -0.87 -22.21
CA LEU A 267 -10.07 -1.52 -21.15
C LEU A 267 -11.22 -0.67 -20.58
N LEU A 268 -11.10 0.66 -20.67
CA LEU A 268 -12.07 1.60 -20.11
C LEU A 268 -12.42 2.71 -21.08
N GLU A 269 -13.70 2.98 -21.20
CA GLU A 269 -14.20 4.19 -21.88
C GLU A 269 -13.61 5.45 -21.23
N VAL A 270 -13.17 6.39 -22.05
CA VAL A 270 -12.48 7.61 -21.62
C VAL A 270 -13.33 8.43 -20.65
N SER A 271 -14.65 8.49 -20.85
CA SER A 271 -15.61 9.18 -19.98
C SER A 271 -15.72 8.57 -18.58
N ALA A 272 -15.35 7.29 -18.42
CA ALA A 272 -15.41 6.58 -17.14
C ALA A 272 -14.17 6.85 -16.25
N TRP A 273 -13.05 7.35 -16.82
CA TRP A 273 -11.80 7.51 -16.07
C TRP A 273 -11.92 8.34 -14.79
N PRO A 274 -12.60 9.50 -14.79
CA PRO A 274 -12.77 10.31 -13.60
C PRO A 274 -13.52 9.60 -12.48
N GLN A 275 -14.51 8.79 -12.84
CA GLN A 275 -15.27 8.00 -11.89
C GLN A 275 -14.43 6.86 -11.31
N VAL A 276 -13.80 6.05 -12.15
CA VAL A 276 -12.95 4.93 -11.73
C VAL A 276 -11.82 5.42 -10.83
N TYR A 277 -11.21 6.58 -11.13
CA TYR A 277 -10.20 7.16 -10.26
C TYR A 277 -10.75 7.59 -8.89
N ARG A 278 -11.96 8.16 -8.83
CA ARG A 278 -12.61 8.56 -7.56
C ARG A 278 -13.01 7.35 -6.71
N GLU A 279 -13.49 6.28 -7.35
CA GLU A 279 -13.82 5.02 -6.68
C GLU A 279 -12.63 4.45 -5.92
N ARG A 280 -11.39 4.68 -6.38
CA ARG A 280 -10.17 4.32 -5.66
C ARG A 280 -10.18 4.85 -4.22
N SER A 281 -10.41 6.15 -4.04
CA SER A 281 -10.40 6.77 -2.71
C SER A 281 -11.49 6.16 -1.82
N GLU A 282 -12.71 6.04 -2.32
CA GLU A 282 -13.82 5.46 -1.57
C GLU A 282 -13.55 4.01 -1.15
N ILE A 283 -13.10 3.18 -2.08
CA ILE A 283 -12.83 1.76 -1.82
C ILE A 283 -11.68 1.59 -0.85
N GLN A 284 -10.56 2.28 -1.08
CA GLN A 284 -9.35 2.10 -0.27
C GLN A 284 -9.47 2.74 1.10
N GLU A 285 -9.99 3.97 1.21
CA GLU A 285 -10.17 4.62 2.51
C GLU A 285 -11.12 3.85 3.41
N ASN A 286 -12.25 3.39 2.88
CA ASN A 286 -13.21 2.57 3.63
C ASN A 286 -12.60 1.21 4.01
N SER A 287 -11.84 0.57 3.13
CA SER A 287 -11.18 -0.70 3.40
C SER A 287 -10.10 -0.53 4.48
N PHE A 288 -9.24 0.47 4.36
CA PHE A 288 -8.22 0.76 5.39
C PHE A 288 -8.85 1.08 6.74
N LYS A 289 -9.90 1.89 6.77
CA LYS A 289 -10.62 2.21 8.00
C LYS A 289 -11.15 0.94 8.67
N ARG A 290 -11.86 0.08 7.94
CA ARG A 290 -12.36 -1.20 8.48
C ARG A 290 -11.24 -2.11 8.97
N MET A 291 -10.14 -2.21 8.21
CA MET A 291 -8.98 -3.01 8.62
C MET A 291 -8.29 -2.46 9.87
N ILE A 292 -8.33 -1.16 10.09
CA ILE A 292 -7.82 -0.54 11.33
C ILE A 292 -8.79 -0.83 12.47
N ASP A 293 -10.07 -0.55 12.29
CA ASP A 293 -11.08 -0.60 13.35
C ASP A 293 -11.41 -2.04 13.75
N HIS A 294 -11.49 -2.96 12.80
CA HIS A 294 -11.93 -4.34 13.03
C HIS A 294 -10.88 -5.42 12.69
N GLY A 295 -9.77 -5.05 12.09
CA GLY A 295 -8.73 -5.98 11.61
C GLY A 295 -7.39 -5.88 12.34
N ALA A 296 -7.21 -4.87 13.17
CA ALA A 296 -5.94 -4.57 13.86
C ALA A 296 -4.75 -4.33 12.90
N LEU A 297 -4.99 -3.67 11.75
CA LEU A 297 -3.96 -3.41 10.74
C LEU A 297 -2.78 -2.60 11.29
N ASN A 298 -3.05 -1.64 12.18
CA ASN A 298 -2.02 -0.79 12.80
C ASN A 298 -1.21 -1.50 13.90
N THR A 299 -1.56 -2.72 14.25
CA THR A 299 -0.87 -3.47 15.30
C THR A 299 0.47 -4.00 14.77
N ASN A 300 1.51 -3.81 15.56
CA ASN A 300 2.86 -4.26 15.24
C ASN A 300 3.11 -5.70 15.69
N TYR A 301 3.26 -6.61 14.75
CA TYR A 301 3.59 -8.01 15.00
C TYR A 301 5.07 -8.31 14.70
N GLY A 302 5.75 -8.95 15.64
CA GLY A 302 7.18 -9.26 15.54
C GLY A 302 8.09 -8.06 15.82
N ARG A 303 9.27 -8.34 16.41
CA ARG A 303 10.26 -7.33 16.79
C ARG A 303 11.63 -7.61 16.18
N LYS A 304 11.74 -8.65 15.35
CA LYS A 304 12.99 -9.04 14.71
C LYS A 304 13.43 -7.96 13.74
N LYS A 305 14.72 -7.72 13.68
CA LYS A 305 15.36 -6.72 12.83
C LYS A 305 16.36 -7.40 11.93
N ILE A 306 16.54 -6.83 10.77
CA ILE A 306 17.54 -7.23 9.80
C ILE A 306 18.47 -6.03 9.63
N LEU A 307 19.78 -6.25 9.82
CA LEU A 307 20.76 -5.22 9.54
C LEU A 307 20.99 -5.15 8.03
N GLY A 308 21.11 -3.96 7.52
CA GLY A 308 21.41 -3.68 6.14
C GLY A 308 22.14 -2.34 6.00
N VAL A 309 22.52 -2.01 4.78
CA VAL A 309 23.20 -0.75 4.47
C VAL A 309 22.35 0.43 4.92
N ASP A 310 22.97 1.45 5.55
CA ASP A 310 22.28 2.71 5.85
C ASP A 310 21.95 3.45 4.54
N ARG A 311 20.73 3.27 4.04
CA ARG A 311 20.24 3.86 2.79
C ARG A 311 20.19 5.39 2.83
N HIS A 312 20.09 6.00 4.01
CA HIS A 312 20.15 7.46 4.13
C HIS A 312 21.57 7.95 3.84
N GLN A 313 22.56 7.29 4.42
CA GLN A 313 23.96 7.60 4.15
C GLN A 313 24.33 7.28 2.69
N GLN A 314 23.86 6.15 2.16
CA GLN A 314 24.07 5.78 0.75
C GLN A 314 23.50 6.87 -0.21
N ARG A 315 22.27 7.31 0.00
CA ARG A 315 21.67 8.40 -0.83
C ARG A 315 22.44 9.71 -0.71
N ALA A 316 22.90 10.05 0.50
CA ALA A 316 23.72 11.24 0.70
C ALA A 316 25.05 11.13 -0.07
N GLN A 317 25.68 9.95 -0.04
CA GLN A 317 26.88 9.66 -0.81
C GLN A 317 26.64 9.80 -2.31
N GLU A 318 25.60 9.14 -2.86
CA GLU A 318 25.23 9.22 -4.27
C GLU A 318 24.96 10.66 -4.73
N GLN A 319 24.26 11.46 -3.90
CA GLN A 319 24.03 12.88 -4.20
C GLN A 319 25.31 13.71 -4.22
N LEU A 320 26.23 13.45 -3.29
CA LEU A 320 27.53 14.11 -3.26
C LEU A 320 28.40 13.71 -4.44
N ASP A 321 28.41 12.43 -4.81
CA ASP A 321 29.16 11.91 -5.96
C ASP A 321 28.69 12.58 -7.27
N HIS A 322 27.36 12.66 -7.48
CA HIS A 322 26.79 13.39 -8.61
C HIS A 322 27.14 14.89 -8.60
N ALA A 323 27.07 15.53 -7.42
CA ALA A 323 27.43 16.93 -7.28
C ALA A 323 28.94 17.17 -7.53
N LEU A 324 29.81 16.28 -7.08
CA LEU A 324 31.24 16.30 -7.32
C LEU A 324 31.56 16.13 -8.82
N GLU A 325 30.95 15.16 -9.48
CA GLU A 325 31.14 14.96 -10.92
C GLU A 325 30.73 16.22 -11.72
N ALA A 326 29.58 16.80 -11.36
CA ALA A 326 29.10 18.02 -12.00
C ALA A 326 30.06 19.22 -11.72
N ALA A 327 30.57 19.34 -10.49
CA ALA A 327 31.54 20.37 -10.13
C ALA A 327 32.87 20.17 -10.87
N GLN A 328 33.38 18.97 -10.95
CA GLN A 328 34.59 18.61 -11.69
C GLN A 328 34.51 18.98 -13.18
N LYS A 329 33.38 18.67 -13.84
CA LYS A 329 33.10 19.10 -15.22
C LYS A 329 33.13 20.63 -15.37
N ARG A 330 32.61 21.36 -14.39
CA ARG A 330 32.66 22.84 -14.36
C ARG A 330 34.06 23.38 -14.16
N VAL A 331 34.84 22.79 -13.24
CA VAL A 331 36.27 23.14 -13.03
C VAL A 331 37.04 22.99 -14.33
N ALA A 332 36.95 21.81 -14.97
CA ALA A 332 37.65 21.55 -16.24
C ALA A 332 37.24 22.52 -17.37
N LYS A 333 35.96 22.89 -17.44
CA LYS A 333 35.48 23.90 -18.40
C LYS A 333 36.05 25.30 -18.15
N GLN A 334 36.11 25.73 -16.88
CA GLN A 334 36.66 27.04 -16.52
C GLN A 334 38.17 27.08 -16.70
N GLU A 335 38.89 26.04 -16.33
CA GLU A 335 40.33 25.90 -16.55
C GLU A 335 40.69 26.05 -18.03
N LYS A 336 39.95 25.33 -18.92
CA LYS A 336 40.13 25.48 -20.37
C LYS A 336 39.86 26.92 -20.83
N ALA A 337 38.85 27.59 -20.28
CA ALA A 337 38.54 28.97 -20.63
C ALA A 337 39.63 29.96 -20.18
N VAL A 338 40.19 29.77 -18.97
CA VAL A 338 41.30 30.54 -18.45
C VAL A 338 42.54 30.35 -19.33
N THR A 339 42.92 29.09 -19.61
CA THR A 339 44.07 28.75 -20.47
C THR A 339 43.96 29.37 -21.88
N THR A 340 42.76 29.25 -22.46
CA THR A 340 42.49 29.86 -23.81
C THR A 340 42.62 31.40 -23.75
N GLN A 341 42.13 32.03 -22.71
CA GLN A 341 42.23 33.47 -22.57
C GLN A 341 43.65 33.96 -22.27
N GLN A 342 44.41 33.20 -21.44
CA GLN A 342 45.85 33.45 -21.22
C GLN A 342 46.63 33.46 -22.54
N ALA A 343 46.42 32.45 -23.41
CA ALA A 343 47.02 32.40 -24.72
C ALA A 343 46.73 33.65 -25.57
N LYS A 344 45.47 34.14 -25.54
CA LYS A 344 45.05 35.37 -26.23
C LYS A 344 45.70 36.65 -25.65
N VAL A 345 45.92 36.70 -24.33
CA VAL A 345 46.65 37.79 -23.68
C VAL A 345 48.08 37.80 -24.15
N ILE A 346 48.79 36.67 -24.14
CA ILE A 346 50.18 36.52 -24.60
C ILE A 346 50.30 36.96 -26.06
N GLU A 347 49.39 36.51 -26.95
CA GLU A 347 49.36 36.91 -28.34
C GLU A 347 49.18 38.45 -28.53
N SER A 348 48.35 39.08 -27.70
CA SER A 348 48.13 40.54 -27.78
C SER A 348 49.33 41.34 -27.28
N THR A 349 50.02 40.80 -26.30
CA THR A 349 51.28 41.39 -25.80
C THR A 349 52.37 41.39 -26.89
N SER A 350 52.51 40.25 -27.58
CA SER A 350 53.53 40.13 -28.65
C SER A 350 53.24 41.03 -29.89
N LYS A 351 51.96 41.38 -30.13
CA LYS A 351 51.52 42.21 -31.25
C LYS A 351 51.39 43.70 -30.91
N GLY A 352 51.61 44.12 -29.73
CA GLY A 352 51.62 45.53 -29.26
C GLY A 352 50.24 46.22 -29.27
N HIS A 353 49.13 45.46 -29.16
CA HIS A 353 47.75 45.96 -29.23
C HIS A 353 47.24 46.49 -27.86
N GLY A 354 47.63 47.67 -27.38
CA GLY A 354 47.38 48.20 -26.05
C GLY A 354 45.91 48.13 -25.56
N LYS A 355 44.93 48.67 -26.29
CA LYS A 355 43.50 48.63 -25.85
C LYS A 355 42.92 47.24 -25.84
N ARG A 356 43.27 46.35 -26.76
CA ARG A 356 42.85 44.96 -26.77
C ARG A 356 43.50 44.15 -25.66
N LEU A 357 44.72 44.45 -25.30
CA LEU A 357 45.42 43.82 -24.19
C LEU A 357 44.71 44.08 -22.83
N GLU A 358 44.38 45.33 -22.53
CA GLU A 358 43.64 45.68 -21.31
C GLU A 358 42.29 44.99 -21.19
N GLN A 359 41.52 44.92 -22.30
CA GLN A 359 40.24 44.24 -22.32
C GLN A 359 40.41 42.71 -22.10
N ARG A 360 41.41 42.08 -22.73
CA ARG A 360 41.71 40.65 -22.56
C ARG A 360 42.18 40.33 -21.14
N GLN A 361 42.97 41.22 -20.52
CA GLN A 361 43.41 41.08 -19.12
C GLN A 361 42.23 41.19 -18.13
N ARG A 362 41.28 42.13 -18.33
CA ARG A 362 40.07 42.24 -17.51
C ARG A 362 39.23 40.98 -17.63
N THR A 363 39.06 40.45 -18.85
CA THR A 363 38.33 39.17 -19.08
C THR A 363 39.03 38.00 -18.40
N LEU A 364 40.37 37.94 -18.47
CA LEU A 364 41.15 36.90 -17.77
C LEU A 364 40.95 36.95 -16.26
N GLY A 365 41.03 38.14 -15.64
CA GLY A 365 40.80 38.29 -14.20
C GLY A 365 39.39 37.83 -13.78
N GLY A 366 38.39 38.13 -14.59
CA GLY A 366 37.02 37.62 -14.35
C GLY A 366 36.93 36.08 -14.41
N LEU A 367 37.59 35.47 -15.42
CA LEU A 367 37.61 34.00 -15.55
C LEU A 367 38.40 33.31 -14.45
N GLU A 368 39.53 33.90 -14.01
CA GLU A 368 40.33 33.38 -12.91
C GLU A 368 39.57 33.43 -11.58
N LYS A 369 38.81 34.51 -11.34
CA LYS A 369 37.91 34.57 -10.19
C LYS A 369 36.85 33.50 -10.24
N ALA A 370 36.16 33.36 -11.36
CA ALA A 370 35.14 32.32 -11.54
C ALA A 370 35.72 30.88 -11.40
N TYR A 371 36.95 30.63 -11.86
CA TYR A 371 37.65 29.38 -11.66
C TYR A 371 37.89 29.09 -10.18
N LYS A 372 38.40 30.08 -9.43
CA LYS A 372 38.61 29.94 -7.98
C LYS A 372 37.32 29.64 -7.24
N ASP A 373 36.23 30.32 -7.59
CA ASP A 373 34.91 30.07 -6.94
C ASP A 373 34.40 28.66 -7.20
N VAL A 374 34.53 28.16 -8.42
CA VAL A 374 34.11 26.78 -8.80
C VAL A 374 35.03 25.74 -8.14
N GLN A 375 36.35 25.99 -8.08
CA GLN A 375 37.31 25.13 -7.40
C GLN A 375 37.01 25.03 -5.90
N HIS A 376 36.77 26.15 -5.25
CA HIS A 376 36.39 26.18 -3.83
C HIS A 376 35.12 25.36 -3.55
N LYS A 377 34.12 25.49 -4.41
CA LYS A 377 32.90 24.68 -4.30
C LYS A 377 33.15 23.20 -4.48
N HIS A 378 34.00 22.82 -5.41
CA HIS A 378 34.42 21.41 -5.59
C HIS A 378 35.08 20.88 -4.34
N ASP A 379 36.03 21.62 -3.75
CA ASP A 379 36.77 21.20 -2.55
C ASP A 379 35.86 21.08 -1.33
N GLN A 380 34.85 21.97 -1.20
CA GLN A 380 33.82 21.83 -0.16
C GLN A 380 33.01 20.53 -0.32
N LEU A 381 32.62 20.18 -1.54
CA LEU A 381 31.88 18.94 -1.80
C LEU A 381 32.76 17.70 -1.54
N ALA A 382 34.03 17.74 -1.93
CA ALA A 382 34.99 16.67 -1.65
C ALA A 382 35.20 16.47 -0.14
N ALA A 383 35.33 17.55 0.62
CA ALA A 383 35.41 17.50 2.07
C ALA A 383 34.12 16.93 2.71
N ALA A 384 32.95 17.32 2.20
CA ALA A 384 31.69 16.78 2.68
C ALA A 384 31.55 15.27 2.38
N ALA A 385 31.99 14.81 1.20
CA ALA A 385 32.00 13.39 0.85
C ALA A 385 32.95 12.58 1.75
N ALA A 386 34.14 13.10 2.00
CA ALA A 386 35.11 12.47 2.92
C ALA A 386 34.58 12.39 4.36
N ALA A 387 33.82 13.39 4.81
CA ALA A 387 33.24 13.44 6.15
C ALA A 387 32.12 12.41 6.38
N LEU A 388 31.47 11.91 5.34
CA LEU A 388 30.46 10.84 5.46
C LEU A 388 31.05 9.51 5.92
N GLY A 389 32.32 9.25 5.63
CA GLY A 389 32.99 8.01 5.98
C GLY A 389 32.42 6.77 5.24
N PRO A 390 32.83 5.56 5.67
CA PRO A 390 32.33 4.32 5.08
C PRO A 390 30.84 4.13 5.38
N LEU A 391 30.14 3.45 4.47
CA LEU A 391 28.72 3.12 4.63
C LEU A 391 28.50 2.33 5.93
N GLY A 392 27.65 2.85 6.78
CA GLY A 392 27.23 2.21 8.01
C GLY A 392 26.08 1.23 7.80
N GLU A 393 25.75 0.53 8.87
CA GLU A 393 24.58 -0.35 8.92
C GLU A 393 23.43 0.30 9.68
N ARG A 394 22.22 0.04 9.22
CA ARG A 394 20.99 0.45 9.89
C ARG A 394 19.97 -0.67 9.85
N ALA A 395 19.18 -0.77 10.90
CA ALA A 395 18.20 -1.83 11.00
C ALA A 395 16.95 -1.55 10.15
N ASP A 396 16.48 -2.57 9.46
CA ASP A 396 15.13 -2.71 8.97
C ASP A 396 14.34 -3.70 9.83
N ARG A 397 13.03 -3.68 9.72
CA ARG A 397 12.19 -4.68 10.35
C ARG A 397 12.09 -5.93 9.47
N ASP A 398 12.09 -7.09 10.12
CA ASP A 398 11.65 -8.34 9.49
C ASP A 398 10.11 -8.33 9.41
N PHE A 399 9.59 -8.22 8.19
CA PHE A 399 8.14 -8.08 7.96
C PHE A 399 7.38 -9.42 7.92
N ARG A 400 8.03 -10.57 7.97
CA ARG A 400 7.38 -11.88 7.77
C ARG A 400 6.18 -12.09 8.70
N LYS A 401 6.34 -11.89 10.02
CA LYS A 401 5.22 -11.98 10.97
C LYS A 401 4.14 -10.93 10.73
N GLN A 402 4.56 -9.71 10.40
CA GLN A 402 3.64 -8.63 10.06
C GLN A 402 2.81 -9.00 8.83
N THR A 403 3.45 -9.53 7.78
CA THR A 403 2.77 -9.94 6.54
C THR A 403 1.75 -11.05 6.81
N ILE A 404 2.09 -12.07 7.61
CA ILE A 404 1.15 -13.14 7.98
C ILE A 404 -0.10 -12.55 8.66
N MET A 405 0.10 -11.66 9.62
CA MET A 405 -1.02 -11.08 10.35
C MET A 405 -1.84 -10.11 9.49
N THR A 406 -1.20 -9.44 8.53
CA THR A 406 -1.91 -8.60 7.57
C THR A 406 -2.70 -9.44 6.56
N VAL A 407 -2.11 -10.49 5.99
CA VAL A 407 -2.86 -11.43 5.13
C VAL A 407 -4.06 -11.99 5.89
N ARG A 408 -3.91 -12.36 7.16
CA ARG A 408 -5.02 -12.77 8.03
C ARG A 408 -6.10 -11.67 8.11
N THR A 409 -5.70 -10.41 8.33
CA THR A 409 -6.63 -9.27 8.36
C THR A 409 -7.36 -9.09 7.03
N LEU A 410 -6.65 -9.18 5.91
CA LEU A 410 -7.22 -9.05 4.57
C LEU A 410 -8.19 -10.20 4.24
N LEU A 411 -7.86 -11.41 4.64
CA LEU A 411 -8.77 -12.56 4.50
C LEU A 411 -10.06 -12.36 5.31
N LEU A 412 -9.94 -11.81 6.53
CA LEU A 412 -11.08 -11.47 7.35
C LEU A 412 -11.92 -10.38 6.70
N GLU A 413 -11.31 -9.32 6.20
CA GLU A 413 -11.99 -8.22 5.52
C GLU A 413 -12.71 -8.70 4.26
N ASN A 414 -12.08 -9.55 3.45
CA ASN A 414 -12.71 -10.15 2.28
C ASN A 414 -13.93 -11.02 2.65
N ALA A 415 -13.80 -11.79 3.74
CA ALA A 415 -14.91 -12.60 4.26
C ALA A 415 -16.06 -11.73 4.76
N LEU A 416 -15.76 -10.66 5.50
CA LEU A 416 -16.75 -9.71 5.98
C LEU A 416 -17.43 -8.97 4.83
N THR A 417 -16.69 -8.47 3.85
CA THR A 417 -17.23 -7.81 2.66
C THR A 417 -18.21 -8.73 1.93
N SER A 418 -17.84 -9.99 1.72
CA SER A 418 -18.71 -10.97 1.06
C SER A 418 -19.94 -11.31 1.91
N PHE A 419 -19.77 -11.52 3.20
CA PHE A 419 -20.85 -11.81 4.14
C PHE A 419 -21.85 -10.65 4.22
N MET A 420 -21.35 -9.43 4.31
CA MET A 420 -22.19 -8.24 4.40
C MET A 420 -22.95 -7.97 3.11
N ALA A 421 -22.36 -8.28 1.94
CA ALA A 421 -23.09 -8.20 0.67
C ALA A 421 -24.32 -9.14 0.68
N VAL A 422 -24.19 -10.34 1.24
CA VAL A 422 -25.30 -11.27 1.44
C VAL A 422 -26.33 -10.69 2.41
N LEU A 423 -25.90 -10.15 3.56
CA LEU A 423 -26.80 -9.58 4.56
C LEU A 423 -27.58 -8.37 4.03
N LEU A 424 -26.90 -7.49 3.27
CA LEU A 424 -27.55 -6.35 2.63
C LEU A 424 -28.65 -6.78 1.66
N GLY A 425 -28.53 -7.94 1.03
CA GLY A 425 -29.57 -8.52 0.16
C GLY A 425 -30.88 -8.84 0.89
N PHE A 426 -30.88 -8.99 2.21
CA PHE A 426 -32.08 -9.21 3.01
C PHE A 426 -32.75 -7.90 3.44
N LEU A 427 -32.10 -6.75 3.25
CA LEU A 427 -32.57 -5.47 3.73
C LEU A 427 -33.31 -4.69 2.63
N LYS A 428 -34.46 -4.14 2.98
CA LYS A 428 -35.23 -3.27 2.10
C LYS A 428 -34.71 -1.82 2.06
N THR A 429 -33.91 -1.44 3.05
CA THR A 429 -33.38 -0.09 3.20
C THR A 429 -31.84 -0.15 3.17
N PRO A 430 -31.17 0.71 2.42
CA PRO A 430 -29.70 0.78 2.41
C PRO A 430 -29.18 1.10 3.81
N VAL A 431 -28.20 0.34 4.27
CA VAL A 431 -27.50 0.55 5.55
C VAL A 431 -26.01 0.47 5.28
N SER A 432 -25.23 1.30 5.96
CA SER A 432 -23.77 1.23 5.81
C SER A 432 -23.22 -0.07 6.40
N LEU A 433 -22.15 -0.56 5.79
CA LEU A 433 -21.44 -1.74 6.23
C LEU A 433 -20.98 -1.58 7.70
N ASP A 434 -20.43 -0.42 8.06
CA ASP A 434 -19.98 -0.13 9.42
C ASP A 434 -21.12 -0.22 10.45
N CYS A 435 -22.30 0.28 10.11
CA CYS A 435 -23.48 0.15 10.97
C CYS A 435 -23.84 -1.32 11.22
N LEU A 436 -23.83 -2.16 10.18
CA LEU A 436 -24.12 -3.59 10.34
C LEU A 436 -23.04 -4.31 11.13
N LEU A 437 -21.73 -4.00 10.92
CA LEU A 437 -20.65 -4.58 11.68
C LEU A 437 -20.79 -4.27 13.18
N THR A 438 -21.02 -3.00 13.52
CA THR A 438 -21.27 -2.57 14.89
C THR A 438 -22.47 -3.31 15.50
N LEU A 439 -23.57 -3.39 14.76
CA LEU A 439 -24.80 -4.06 15.25
C LEU A 439 -24.63 -5.57 15.46
N LEU A 440 -23.80 -6.23 14.65
CA LEU A 440 -23.64 -7.70 14.73
C LEU A 440 -22.51 -8.12 15.71
N PHE A 441 -21.39 -7.41 15.70
CA PHE A 441 -20.20 -7.84 16.44
C PHE A 441 -20.05 -7.20 17.82
N GLU A 442 -20.73 -6.10 18.09
CA GLU A 442 -20.72 -5.47 19.44
C GLU A 442 -21.87 -5.97 20.33
N ARG A 443 -22.71 -6.89 19.85
CA ARG A 443 -23.83 -7.40 20.65
C ARG A 443 -23.45 -8.67 21.41
N SER A 444 -23.80 -8.68 22.67
CA SER A 444 -23.79 -9.92 23.44
C SER A 444 -24.83 -10.90 22.90
N GLY A 445 -24.66 -12.17 23.19
CA GLY A 445 -25.57 -13.21 22.74
C GLY A 445 -25.35 -14.50 23.51
N ALA A 446 -26.11 -15.52 23.15
CA ALA A 446 -25.97 -16.86 23.70
C ALA A 446 -26.08 -17.91 22.59
N ARG A 447 -25.30 -18.98 22.68
CA ARG A 447 -25.40 -20.15 21.82
C ARG A 447 -26.04 -21.29 22.59
N LEU A 448 -27.13 -21.81 22.08
CA LEU A 448 -27.81 -22.97 22.62
C LEU A 448 -27.72 -24.12 21.59
N GLU A 449 -27.15 -25.22 21.99
CA GLU A 449 -27.11 -26.43 21.18
C GLU A 449 -28.05 -27.47 21.77
N THR A 450 -28.92 -28.00 20.90
CA THR A 450 -29.81 -29.11 21.24
C THR A 450 -29.43 -30.36 20.42
N ALA A 451 -30.11 -31.46 20.60
CA ALA A 451 -29.90 -32.66 19.79
C ALA A 451 -30.15 -32.39 18.28
N THR A 452 -31.10 -31.50 17.95
CA THR A 452 -31.60 -31.30 16.59
C THR A 452 -31.19 -29.99 15.94
N GLN A 453 -30.79 -28.96 16.67
CA GLN A 453 -30.50 -27.62 16.14
C GLN A 453 -29.49 -26.86 16.99
N VAL A 454 -28.88 -25.85 16.36
CA VAL A 454 -28.08 -24.82 17.05
C VAL A 454 -28.81 -23.48 16.93
N VAL A 455 -29.01 -22.79 18.02
CA VAL A 455 -29.67 -21.48 18.07
C VAL A 455 -28.71 -20.43 18.61
N TYR A 456 -28.47 -19.40 17.82
CA TYR A 456 -27.75 -18.19 18.25
C TYR A 456 -28.77 -17.12 18.64
N TRP A 457 -28.75 -16.73 19.91
CA TRP A 457 -29.55 -15.62 20.42
C TRP A 457 -28.73 -14.34 20.39
N VAL A 458 -29.23 -13.31 19.74
CA VAL A 458 -28.62 -11.98 19.70
C VAL A 458 -29.36 -11.06 20.66
N ASN A 459 -28.63 -10.41 21.56
CA ASN A 459 -29.20 -9.50 22.54
C ASN A 459 -29.61 -8.17 21.87
N THR A 460 -30.88 -7.81 21.98
CA THR A 460 -31.44 -6.58 21.43
C THR A 460 -31.71 -5.50 22.48
N THR A 461 -31.26 -5.69 23.71
CA THR A 461 -31.43 -4.70 24.80
C THR A 461 -30.82 -3.35 24.39
N GLY A 462 -31.58 -2.26 24.57
CA GLY A 462 -31.13 -0.90 24.27
C GLY A 462 -31.14 -0.52 22.78
N LEU A 463 -31.59 -1.40 21.89
CA LEU A 463 -31.75 -1.04 20.47
C LEU A 463 -33.00 -0.20 20.22
N SER A 464 -32.87 0.76 19.29
CA SER A 464 -34.03 1.44 18.74
C SER A 464 -34.91 0.47 17.93
N VAL A 465 -36.19 0.81 17.74
CA VAL A 465 -37.12 -0.01 16.96
C VAL A 465 -36.62 -0.23 15.54
N SER A 466 -35.98 0.76 14.94
CA SER A 466 -35.39 0.66 13.57
C SER A 466 -34.29 -0.37 13.51
N TYR A 467 -33.35 -0.35 14.45
CA TYR A 467 -32.25 -1.32 14.51
C TYR A 467 -32.74 -2.72 14.86
N HIS A 468 -33.75 -2.84 15.73
CA HIS A 468 -34.37 -4.12 16.01
C HIS A 468 -35.01 -4.74 14.76
N ARG A 469 -35.74 -3.95 13.97
CA ARG A 469 -36.33 -4.40 12.69
C ARG A 469 -35.26 -4.84 11.69
N LEU A 470 -34.16 -4.09 11.61
CA LEU A 470 -33.03 -4.41 10.75
C LEU A 470 -32.39 -5.75 11.13
N LEU A 471 -32.08 -5.95 12.40
CA LEU A 471 -31.54 -7.24 12.88
C LEU A 471 -32.53 -8.38 12.71
N ALA A 472 -33.86 -8.15 12.85
CA ALA A 472 -34.87 -9.16 12.58
C ALA A 472 -34.83 -9.61 11.11
N ALA A 473 -34.77 -8.68 10.16
CA ALA A 473 -34.67 -9.00 8.76
C ALA A 473 -33.39 -9.80 8.43
N VAL A 474 -32.26 -9.45 9.05
CA VAL A 474 -31.01 -10.21 8.91
C VAL A 474 -31.14 -11.62 9.50
N ALA A 475 -31.72 -11.75 10.71
CA ALA A 475 -31.90 -13.05 11.35
C ALA A 475 -32.83 -13.97 10.55
N ASP A 476 -33.94 -13.43 10.02
CA ASP A 476 -34.87 -14.18 9.17
C ASP A 476 -34.19 -14.61 7.87
N GLY A 477 -33.41 -13.71 7.23
CA GLY A 477 -32.63 -14.03 6.04
C GLY A 477 -31.62 -15.13 6.27
N LEU A 478 -30.85 -15.07 7.38
CA LEU A 478 -29.90 -16.12 7.75
C LEU A 478 -30.59 -17.45 8.02
N CYS A 479 -31.74 -17.46 8.68
CA CYS A 479 -32.53 -18.67 8.89
C CYS A 479 -33.02 -19.27 7.59
N ALA A 480 -33.37 -18.45 6.59
CA ALA A 480 -33.82 -18.90 5.27
C ALA A 480 -32.71 -19.54 4.42
N MET A 481 -31.42 -19.31 4.74
CA MET A 481 -30.26 -19.88 4.03
C MET A 481 -29.99 -21.36 4.34
N ASP A 482 -30.75 -22.02 5.21
CA ASP A 482 -30.52 -23.40 5.69
C ASP A 482 -29.07 -23.64 6.13
N LEU A 483 -28.51 -22.68 6.85
CA LEU A 483 -27.13 -22.82 7.39
C LEU A 483 -27.07 -23.96 8.40
N ARG A 484 -25.95 -24.68 8.41
CA ARG A 484 -25.75 -25.83 9.31
C ARG A 484 -24.42 -25.69 10.07
N GLU A 485 -24.48 -25.99 11.36
CA GLU A 485 -23.31 -26.15 12.22
C GLU A 485 -23.20 -27.61 12.68
N GLN A 486 -22.09 -28.26 12.34
CA GLN A 486 -21.86 -29.67 12.65
C GLN A 486 -23.02 -30.61 12.19
N GLY A 487 -23.61 -30.30 11.04
CA GLY A 487 -24.73 -31.04 10.47
C GLY A 487 -26.12 -30.67 11.02
N LYS A 488 -26.19 -29.86 12.07
CA LYS A 488 -27.44 -29.40 12.67
C LYS A 488 -27.89 -28.09 12.04
N PRO A 489 -29.19 -27.87 11.76
CA PRO A 489 -29.70 -26.57 11.33
C PRO A 489 -29.33 -25.46 12.31
N LEU A 490 -28.89 -24.32 11.78
CA LEU A 490 -28.52 -23.13 12.52
C LEU A 490 -29.61 -22.10 12.42
N HIS A 491 -30.07 -21.60 13.56
CA HIS A 491 -31.06 -20.54 13.66
C HIS A 491 -30.49 -19.33 14.39
N VAL A 492 -30.82 -18.13 13.90
CA VAL A 492 -30.49 -16.87 14.56
C VAL A 492 -31.81 -16.28 15.08
N ARG A 493 -31.85 -15.93 16.36
CA ARG A 493 -33.03 -15.38 17.02
C ARG A 493 -32.67 -14.15 17.84
N LEU A 494 -33.58 -13.21 17.89
CA LEU A 494 -33.45 -12.00 18.68
C LEU A 494 -34.12 -12.18 20.05
N LYS A 495 -33.47 -11.67 21.10
CA LYS A 495 -34.01 -11.70 22.44
C LYS A 495 -33.56 -10.49 23.24
N THR A 496 -34.47 -9.82 23.90
CA THR A 496 -34.10 -8.85 24.92
C THR A 496 -33.65 -9.64 26.13
N MET A 497 -32.40 -9.50 26.50
CA MET A 497 -31.79 -10.17 27.64
C MET A 497 -31.64 -9.15 28.79
N PRO A 498 -31.76 -9.55 30.02
CA PRO A 498 -31.41 -8.68 31.15
C PRO A 498 -29.93 -8.29 31.04
N PRO A 499 -29.54 -7.10 31.55
CA PRO A 499 -28.17 -6.63 31.52
C PRO A 499 -27.20 -7.54 32.25
#